data_47c58c559e6d00381e1728018337e7a3
#
_entry.id   47c58c559e6d00381e1728018337e7a3
#
_cell.length_a   1.000
_cell.length_b   1.000
_cell.length_c   1.000
_cell.angle_alpha   90.00
_cell.angle_beta   90.00
_cell.angle_gamma   90.00
#
_symmetry.space_group_name_H-M   'P 1'
#
loop_
_entity.id
_entity.type
_entity.pdbx_description
1 polymer ?
#
loop_
_entity_poly.entity_id
_entity_poly.type
_entity_poly.pdbx_seq_one_letter_code
_entity_poly.pdbx_strand_id
1 'polypeptide(L)'
;LYCDGRLIKSETGEIQFTADGVSGICIFNLTRYITGRPGEPVSEALKRYELILDMAPDFDEETVSRREDSFGILSEKLSARVPVSRMKSWKLPVLGVKGWKNAQCTGGGIALDELDMGTMESKLVQGLYFAGEIIDMHGPCGGFNLQYAWETGIKAAKAINEVYTG
;
A
#
# COMPACT_ATOMS: atom_id res chain seq x y z
N LEU A 1 8.40 -5.54 -2.99
CA LEU A 1 7.90 -5.18 -4.31
C LEU A 1 9.07 -4.71 -5.17
N TYR A 2 9.20 -5.29 -6.33
CA TYR A 2 10.20 -4.95 -7.34
C TYR A 2 9.51 -4.46 -8.62
N CYS A 3 10.16 -3.57 -9.36
CA CYS A 3 9.75 -3.12 -10.69
C CYS A 3 10.98 -3.15 -11.61
N ASP A 4 10.90 -3.84 -12.73
CA ASP A 4 12.01 -4.02 -13.68
C ASP A 4 13.30 -4.48 -12.97
N GLY A 5 13.19 -5.41 -12.02
CA GLY A 5 14.29 -5.96 -11.23
C GLY A 5 14.87 -5.05 -10.14
N ARG A 6 14.31 -3.85 -9.92
CA ARG A 6 14.74 -2.92 -8.86
C ARG A 6 13.79 -2.99 -7.67
N LEU A 7 14.32 -3.03 -6.46
CA LEU A 7 13.53 -2.92 -5.24
C LEU A 7 12.88 -1.53 -5.17
N ILE A 8 11.55 -1.50 -5.11
CA ILE A 8 10.76 -0.28 -4.95
C ILE A 8 10.44 -0.04 -3.47
N LYS A 9 9.94 -1.08 -2.80
CA LYS A 9 9.56 -0.99 -1.39
C LYS A 9 9.60 -2.36 -0.73
N SER A 10 10.03 -2.39 0.53
CA SER A 10 9.92 -3.54 1.40
C SER A 10 8.92 -3.24 2.51
N GLU A 11 8.10 -4.22 2.85
CA GLU A 11 7.16 -4.22 3.98
C GLU A 11 7.30 -5.53 4.73
N THR A 12 7.18 -5.45 6.05
CA THR A 12 7.17 -6.62 6.92
C THR A 12 5.80 -6.76 7.56
N GLY A 13 5.26 -7.95 7.60
CA GLY A 13 3.96 -8.20 8.20
C GLY A 13 3.36 -9.54 7.78
N GLU A 14 2.16 -9.79 8.26
CA GLU A 14 1.44 -11.02 7.95
C GLU A 14 0.91 -10.98 6.50
N ILE A 15 1.16 -12.07 5.78
CA ILE A 15 0.65 -12.30 4.43
C ILE A 15 -0.43 -13.38 4.48
N GLN A 16 -1.58 -13.07 3.91
CA GLN A 16 -2.67 -14.02 3.72
C GLN A 16 -2.63 -14.57 2.30
N PHE A 17 -2.50 -15.88 2.17
CA PHE A 17 -2.63 -16.59 0.90
C PHE A 17 -4.09 -16.92 0.65
N THR A 18 -4.61 -16.48 -0.48
CA THR A 18 -5.98 -16.72 -0.94
C THR A 18 -5.99 -17.66 -2.16
N ALA A 19 -7.17 -18.05 -2.62
CA ALA A 19 -7.27 -18.92 -3.78
C ALA A 19 -6.71 -18.29 -5.07
N ASP A 20 -6.72 -16.96 -5.15
CA ASP A 20 -6.39 -16.17 -6.35
C ASP A 20 -5.20 -15.22 -6.14
N GLY A 21 -4.49 -15.30 -5.01
CA GLY A 21 -3.32 -14.45 -4.79
C GLY A 21 -2.94 -14.25 -3.33
N VAL A 22 -2.36 -13.10 -3.04
CA VAL A 22 -1.92 -12.71 -1.70
C VAL A 22 -2.64 -11.44 -1.22
N SER A 23 -2.81 -11.33 0.09
CA SER A 23 -3.48 -10.23 0.76
C SER A 23 -2.79 -9.93 2.11
N GLY A 24 -3.30 -8.98 2.86
CA GLY A 24 -2.77 -8.55 4.15
C GLY A 24 -2.30 -7.10 4.13
N ILE A 25 -2.10 -6.52 5.31
CA ILE A 25 -1.76 -5.10 5.46
C ILE A 25 -0.47 -4.73 4.72
N CYS A 26 0.58 -5.57 4.82
CA CYS A 26 1.83 -5.34 4.11
C CYS A 26 1.65 -5.35 2.58
N ILE A 27 0.76 -6.21 2.05
CA ILE A 27 0.43 -6.22 0.62
C ILE A 27 -0.33 -4.96 0.21
N PHE A 28 -1.32 -4.51 1.00
CA PHE A 28 -2.03 -3.25 0.74
C PHE A 28 -1.07 -2.06 0.72
N ASN A 29 -0.14 -1.99 1.67
CA ASN A 29 0.87 -0.95 1.70
C ASN A 29 1.75 -0.95 0.44
N LEU A 30 2.11 -2.12 -0.07
CA LEU A 30 2.91 -2.25 -1.30
C LEU A 30 2.13 -1.82 -2.56
N THR A 31 0.80 -2.01 -2.62
CA THR A 31 0.02 -1.61 -3.80
C THR A 31 0.09 -0.12 -4.10
N ARG A 32 0.33 0.72 -3.10
CA ARG A 32 0.50 2.18 -3.25
C ARG A 32 1.68 2.57 -4.15
N TYR A 33 2.64 1.69 -4.32
CA TYR A 33 3.84 1.92 -5.12
C TYR A 33 3.74 1.33 -6.53
N ILE A 34 2.59 0.74 -6.86
CA ILE A 34 2.32 0.27 -8.22
C ILE A 34 1.77 1.44 -9.03
N THR A 35 2.59 1.97 -9.92
CA THR A 35 2.23 3.10 -10.77
C THR A 35 2.41 2.74 -12.24
N GLY A 36 1.50 3.22 -13.09
CA GLY A 36 1.61 3.17 -14.54
C GLY A 36 2.26 4.44 -15.10
N ARG A 37 2.68 4.38 -16.35
CA ARG A 37 3.05 5.58 -17.13
C ARG A 37 1.78 6.28 -17.61
N PRO A 38 1.80 7.60 -17.87
CA PRO A 38 0.64 8.29 -18.43
C PRO A 38 0.11 7.58 -19.69
N GLY A 39 -1.17 7.22 -19.69
CA GLY A 39 -1.83 6.51 -20.79
C GLY A 39 -1.52 4.99 -20.90
N GLU A 40 -0.71 4.44 -20.01
CA GLU A 40 -0.40 3.00 -20.00
C GLU A 40 -1.56 2.22 -19.38
N PRO A 41 -2.07 1.17 -20.03
CA PRO A 41 -3.05 0.27 -19.41
C PRO A 41 -2.48 -0.38 -18.14
N VAL A 42 -3.29 -0.49 -17.09
CA VAL A 42 -2.87 -1.10 -15.81
C VAL A 42 -2.31 -2.50 -16.01
N SER A 43 -2.90 -3.31 -16.89
CA SER A 43 -2.44 -4.65 -17.21
C SER A 43 -1.01 -4.71 -17.79
N GLU A 44 -0.60 -3.68 -18.52
CA GLU A 44 0.79 -3.58 -19.03
C GLU A 44 1.75 -3.10 -17.94
N ALA A 45 1.33 -2.10 -17.15
CA ALA A 45 2.12 -1.61 -16.04
C ALA A 45 2.46 -2.74 -15.05
N LEU A 46 1.49 -3.59 -14.73
CA LEU A 46 1.65 -4.70 -13.77
C LEU A 46 2.69 -5.74 -14.21
N LYS A 47 2.90 -5.95 -15.49
CA LYS A 47 3.89 -6.92 -16.01
C LYS A 47 5.33 -6.63 -15.58
N ARG A 48 5.62 -5.39 -15.16
CA ARG A 48 6.94 -4.97 -14.68
C ARG A 48 7.17 -5.26 -13.21
N TYR A 49 6.10 -5.62 -12.49
CA TYR A 49 6.14 -5.80 -11.04
C TYR A 49 6.21 -7.27 -10.65
N GLU A 50 7.01 -7.55 -9.64
CA GLU A 50 7.04 -8.82 -8.94
C GLU A 50 7.10 -8.61 -7.42
N LEU A 51 6.51 -9.54 -6.68
CA LEU A 51 6.71 -9.67 -5.25
C LEU A 51 7.81 -10.70 -5.01
N ILE A 52 8.76 -10.37 -4.16
CA ILE A 52 9.72 -11.34 -3.63
C ILE A 52 9.43 -11.47 -2.14
N LEU A 53 9.04 -12.67 -1.71
CA LEU A 53 8.66 -12.95 -0.34
C LEU A 53 9.82 -13.62 0.38
N ASP A 54 10.21 -13.05 1.53
CA ASP A 54 10.97 -13.75 2.56
C ASP A 54 9.96 -14.30 3.58
N MET A 55 9.78 -15.60 3.58
CA MET A 55 8.82 -16.30 4.45
C MET A 55 9.41 -16.67 5.82
N ALA A 56 10.68 -16.39 6.03
CA ALA A 56 11.43 -16.70 7.24
C ALA A 56 12.38 -15.55 7.62
N PRO A 57 11.85 -14.31 7.84
CA PRO A 57 12.69 -13.12 8.02
C PRO A 57 13.60 -13.21 9.26
N ASP A 58 13.21 -13.96 10.28
CA ASP A 58 13.96 -14.14 11.52
C ASP A 58 15.11 -15.14 11.42
N PHE A 59 15.25 -15.80 10.27
CA PHE A 59 16.29 -16.81 10.03
C PHE A 59 17.19 -16.36 8.87
N ASP A 60 18.49 -16.59 9.01
CA ASP A 60 19.44 -16.38 7.92
C ASP A 60 19.29 -17.47 6.83
N GLU A 61 19.87 -17.18 5.67
CA GLU A 61 19.78 -18.06 4.50
C GLU A 61 20.48 -19.42 4.75
N GLU A 62 21.60 -19.42 5.50
CA GLU A 62 22.34 -20.62 5.84
C GLU A 62 21.51 -21.56 6.72
N THR A 63 20.89 -21.02 7.78
CA THR A 63 20.00 -21.76 8.67
C THR A 63 18.83 -22.37 7.93
N VAL A 64 18.19 -21.60 7.04
CA VAL A 64 17.06 -22.08 6.25
C VAL A 64 17.51 -23.16 5.27
N SER A 65 18.64 -22.97 4.56
CA SER A 65 19.10 -23.91 3.52
C SER A 65 19.50 -25.28 4.04
N ARG A 66 19.88 -25.39 5.32
CA ARG A 66 20.23 -26.66 5.97
C ARG A 66 19.04 -27.50 6.39
N ARG A 67 17.82 -26.97 6.25
CA ARG A 67 16.61 -27.71 6.64
C ARG A 67 16.14 -28.63 5.52
N GLU A 68 15.57 -29.74 5.92
CA GLU A 68 14.95 -30.67 4.97
C GLU A 68 13.55 -30.19 4.56
N ASP A 69 12.86 -29.49 5.47
CA ASP A 69 11.52 -28.94 5.25
C ASP A 69 11.33 -27.59 5.95
N SER A 70 10.17 -26.96 5.72
CA SER A 70 9.77 -25.68 6.33
C SER A 70 8.91 -25.84 7.59
N PHE A 71 8.76 -27.06 8.11
CA PHE A 71 7.98 -27.36 9.31
C PHE A 71 8.55 -26.64 10.53
N GLY A 72 7.68 -26.09 11.37
CA GLY A 72 8.08 -25.28 12.53
C GLY A 72 8.44 -23.82 12.24
N ILE A 73 8.62 -23.45 10.95
CA ILE A 73 8.71 -22.05 10.51
C ILE A 73 7.40 -21.63 9.86
N LEU A 74 6.89 -22.45 8.93
CA LEU A 74 5.62 -22.21 8.27
C LEU A 74 4.52 -23.09 8.86
N SER A 75 3.27 -22.66 8.71
CA SER A 75 2.13 -23.52 9.04
C SER A 75 2.15 -24.79 8.17
N GLU A 76 1.57 -25.87 8.65
CA GLU A 76 1.51 -27.18 7.95
C GLU A 76 1.02 -27.03 6.50
N LYS A 77 -0.02 -26.23 6.27
CA LYS A 77 -0.58 -25.99 4.92
C LYS A 77 0.39 -25.30 3.98
N LEU A 78 1.22 -24.40 4.50
CA LEU A 78 2.24 -23.71 3.72
C LEU A 78 3.47 -24.57 3.52
N SER A 79 3.91 -25.31 4.56
CA SER A 79 5.04 -26.26 4.48
C SER A 79 4.85 -27.28 3.37
N ALA A 80 3.62 -27.75 3.16
CA ALA A 80 3.29 -28.67 2.08
C ALA A 80 3.41 -28.07 0.66
N ARG A 81 3.55 -26.74 0.53
CA ARG A 81 3.51 -26.01 -0.74
C ARG A 81 4.73 -25.15 -1.02
N VAL A 82 5.42 -24.73 0.02
CA VAL A 82 6.58 -23.84 -0.08
C VAL A 82 7.84 -24.64 0.21
N PRO A 83 8.61 -25.03 -0.81
CA PRO A 83 9.87 -25.76 -0.60
C PRO A 83 10.89 -24.83 0.07
N VAL A 84 11.78 -25.40 0.87
CA VAL A 84 12.84 -24.68 1.59
C VAL A 84 13.61 -23.72 0.69
N SER A 85 13.94 -24.15 -0.54
CA SER A 85 14.67 -23.35 -1.52
C SER A 85 13.97 -22.05 -1.94
N ARG A 86 12.68 -21.89 -1.65
CA ARG A 86 11.92 -20.66 -1.93
C ARG A 86 11.63 -19.82 -0.71
N MET A 87 11.90 -20.32 0.50
CA MET A 87 11.50 -19.63 1.73
C MET A 87 12.09 -18.22 1.86
N LYS A 88 13.34 -18.04 1.45
CA LYS A 88 14.03 -16.74 1.55
C LYS A 88 13.79 -15.80 0.36
N SER A 89 13.35 -16.34 -0.78
CA SER A 89 13.20 -15.56 -2.03
C SER A 89 12.15 -16.18 -2.93
N TRP A 90 10.90 -16.16 -2.49
CA TRP A 90 9.79 -16.67 -3.32
C TRP A 90 9.28 -15.56 -4.24
N LYS A 91 9.60 -15.72 -5.53
CA LYS A 91 9.21 -14.77 -6.57
C LYS A 91 7.79 -15.06 -7.07
N LEU A 92 6.96 -14.04 -7.05
CA LEU A 92 5.58 -14.06 -7.51
C LEU A 92 5.37 -12.90 -8.50
N PRO A 93 5.07 -13.17 -9.78
CA PRO A 93 4.72 -12.11 -10.71
C PRO A 93 3.40 -11.44 -10.30
N VAL A 94 3.29 -10.14 -10.47
CA VAL A 94 2.04 -9.41 -10.24
C VAL A 94 1.18 -9.52 -11.51
N LEU A 95 0.20 -10.41 -11.49
CA LEU A 95 -0.66 -10.69 -12.65
C LEU A 95 -1.88 -9.78 -12.72
N GLY A 96 -2.29 -9.19 -11.59
CA GLY A 96 -3.47 -8.36 -11.49
C GLY A 96 -3.64 -7.78 -10.10
N VAL A 97 -4.61 -6.88 -9.97
CA VAL A 97 -5.12 -6.35 -8.71
C VAL A 97 -6.62 -6.57 -8.64
N LYS A 98 -7.16 -6.70 -7.43
CA LYS A 98 -8.61 -6.76 -7.26
C LYS A 98 -9.24 -5.42 -7.64
N GLY A 99 -10.44 -5.47 -8.23
CA GLY A 99 -11.12 -4.27 -8.70
C GLY A 99 -11.60 -3.36 -7.56
N TRP A 100 -12.21 -2.24 -7.93
CA TRP A 100 -12.68 -1.17 -7.04
C TRP A 100 -13.49 -1.63 -5.82
N LYS A 101 -14.25 -2.70 -5.92
CA LYS A 101 -15.02 -3.26 -4.79
C LYS A 101 -14.15 -3.75 -3.63
N ASN A 102 -12.85 -3.96 -3.86
CA ASN A 102 -11.88 -4.42 -2.88
C ASN A 102 -10.88 -3.32 -2.49
N ALA A 103 -10.94 -2.16 -3.12
CA ALA A 103 -10.08 -1.03 -2.78
C ALA A 103 -10.47 -0.47 -1.41
N GLN A 104 -9.48 -0.19 -0.57
CA GLN A 104 -9.68 0.40 0.76
C GLN A 104 -9.48 1.91 0.78
N CYS A 105 -8.74 2.45 -0.17
CA CYS A 105 -8.56 3.88 -0.38
C CYS A 105 -8.30 4.16 -1.86
N THR A 106 -8.49 5.41 -2.25
CA THR A 106 -8.27 5.90 -3.61
C THR A 106 -7.03 6.79 -3.62
N GLY A 107 -6.14 6.57 -4.57
CA GLY A 107 -5.02 7.47 -4.84
C GLY A 107 -5.44 8.53 -5.86
N GLY A 108 -4.81 9.71 -5.79
CA GLY A 108 -5.17 10.89 -6.58
C GLY A 108 -6.20 11.78 -5.88
N GLY A 109 -6.43 12.95 -6.41
CA GLY A 109 -7.32 13.95 -5.85
C GLY A 109 -6.79 15.37 -6.02
N ILE A 110 -7.17 16.26 -5.10
CA ILE A 110 -6.68 17.64 -5.05
C ILE A 110 -5.21 17.64 -4.64
N ALA A 111 -4.37 18.26 -5.44
CA ALA A 111 -2.93 18.32 -5.19
C ALA A 111 -2.62 19.11 -3.91
N LEU A 112 -1.68 18.63 -3.11
CA LEU A 112 -1.33 19.24 -1.82
C LEU A 112 -0.77 20.66 -1.96
N ASP A 113 -0.08 20.94 -3.04
CA ASP A 113 0.48 22.26 -3.34
C ASP A 113 -0.59 23.31 -3.71
N GLU A 114 -1.79 22.86 -4.10
CA GLU A 114 -2.95 23.74 -4.36
C GLU A 114 -3.76 24.09 -3.09
N LEU A 115 -3.38 23.53 -1.93
CA LEU A 115 -4.05 23.76 -0.66
C LEU A 115 -3.16 24.49 0.35
N ASP A 116 -3.77 25.35 1.15
CA ASP A 116 -3.20 25.79 2.41
C ASP A 116 -3.42 24.69 3.46
N MET A 117 -2.34 24.00 3.85
CA MET A 117 -2.40 22.88 4.79
C MET A 117 -2.72 23.28 6.22
N GLY A 118 -2.71 24.57 6.54
CA GLY A 118 -3.14 25.11 7.84
C GLY A 118 -4.65 25.24 7.95
N THR A 119 -5.28 25.75 6.89
CA THR A 119 -6.71 26.07 6.82
C THR A 119 -7.51 25.08 5.98
N MET A 120 -6.85 24.28 5.14
CA MET A 120 -7.44 23.41 4.11
C MET A 120 -8.20 24.18 3.02
N GLU A 121 -7.94 25.49 2.87
CA GLU A 121 -8.48 26.33 1.83
C GLU A 121 -7.73 26.15 0.52
N SER A 122 -8.44 26.21 -0.60
CA SER A 122 -7.85 26.23 -1.93
C SER A 122 -7.06 27.51 -2.15
N LYS A 123 -5.82 27.40 -2.62
CA LYS A 123 -5.03 28.55 -3.08
C LYS A 123 -5.52 29.13 -4.42
N LEU A 124 -6.34 28.38 -5.16
CA LEU A 124 -6.86 28.76 -6.48
C LEU A 124 -8.22 29.45 -6.37
N VAL A 125 -9.05 29.08 -5.38
CA VAL A 125 -10.42 29.57 -5.22
C VAL A 125 -10.65 29.92 -3.77
N GLN A 126 -10.74 31.22 -3.49
CA GLN A 126 -11.02 31.72 -2.15
C GLN A 126 -12.38 31.25 -1.63
N GLY A 127 -12.44 30.84 -0.37
CA GLY A 127 -13.65 30.35 0.29
C GLY A 127 -13.98 28.88 -0.03
N LEU A 128 -13.16 28.19 -0.82
CA LEU A 128 -13.34 26.79 -1.13
C LEU A 128 -12.39 25.93 -0.27
N TYR A 129 -12.95 25.05 0.54
CA TYR A 129 -12.21 24.18 1.46
C TYR A 129 -12.36 22.72 1.08
N PHE A 130 -11.32 21.93 1.34
CA PHE A 130 -11.31 20.50 1.08
C PHE A 130 -10.93 19.73 2.35
N ALA A 131 -11.53 18.53 2.53
CA ALA A 131 -11.23 17.67 3.66
C ALA A 131 -11.38 16.19 3.28
N GLY A 132 -10.60 15.33 3.93
CA GLY A 132 -10.68 13.89 3.76
C GLY A 132 -10.04 13.36 2.48
N GLU A 133 -10.53 12.25 2.00
CA GLU A 133 -9.92 11.44 0.94
C GLU A 133 -9.94 12.09 -0.46
N ILE A 134 -10.67 13.19 -0.62
CA ILE A 134 -10.62 13.98 -1.88
C ILE A 134 -9.25 14.63 -2.11
N ILE A 135 -8.48 14.82 -1.06
CA ILE A 135 -7.11 15.36 -1.11
C ILE A 135 -6.16 14.23 -1.50
N ASP A 136 -5.22 14.50 -2.43
CA ASP A 136 -4.23 13.51 -2.86
C ASP A 136 -3.21 13.21 -1.76
N MET A 137 -3.70 12.60 -0.68
CA MET A 137 -2.91 12.12 0.44
C MET A 137 -3.46 10.78 0.93
N HIS A 138 -2.62 9.77 0.88
CA HIS A 138 -2.97 8.44 1.36
C HIS A 138 -1.86 7.87 2.25
N GLY A 139 -2.20 7.57 3.48
CA GLY A 139 -1.33 6.96 4.48
C GLY A 139 -1.26 5.43 4.35
N PRO A 140 -0.35 4.77 5.07
CA PRO A 140 -0.35 3.31 5.18
C PRO A 140 -1.65 2.80 5.82
N CYS A 141 -1.98 1.53 5.58
CA CYS A 141 -3.07 0.87 6.29
C CYS A 141 -2.82 0.88 7.81
N GLY A 142 -3.89 1.07 8.61
CA GLY A 142 -3.77 1.15 10.06
C GLY A 142 -4.44 2.36 10.68
N GLY A 143 -5.46 2.95 10.03
CA GLY A 143 -6.26 4.07 10.57
C GLY A 143 -5.75 5.46 10.20
N PHE A 144 -4.57 5.59 9.60
CA PHE A 144 -3.99 6.88 9.22
C PHE A 144 -4.87 7.69 8.27
N ASN A 145 -5.54 7.05 7.31
CA ASN A 145 -6.43 7.74 6.38
C ASN A 145 -7.67 8.30 7.07
N LEU A 146 -8.24 7.59 8.04
CA LEU A 146 -9.34 8.09 8.87
C LEU A 146 -8.90 9.25 9.76
N GLN A 147 -7.75 9.15 10.41
CA GLN A 147 -7.19 10.21 11.23
C GLN A 147 -6.97 11.49 10.41
N TYR A 148 -6.37 11.34 9.24
CA TYR A 148 -6.18 12.44 8.31
C TYR A 148 -7.51 13.09 7.88
N ALA A 149 -8.53 12.28 7.56
CA ALA A 149 -9.84 12.79 7.18
C ALA A 149 -10.48 13.62 8.31
N TRP A 150 -10.37 13.19 9.56
CA TRP A 150 -10.84 13.94 10.71
C TRP A 150 -10.06 15.23 10.93
N GLU A 151 -8.73 15.17 10.89
CA GLU A 151 -7.87 16.34 11.09
C GLU A 151 -8.12 17.43 10.04
N THR A 152 -8.22 17.06 8.78
CA THR A 152 -8.50 18.02 7.70
C THR A 152 -9.89 18.61 7.81
N GLY A 153 -10.90 17.81 8.20
CA GLY A 153 -12.26 18.31 8.48
C GLY A 153 -12.30 19.31 9.63
N ILE A 154 -11.59 19.02 10.73
CA ILE A 154 -11.50 19.93 11.87
C ILE A 154 -10.77 21.23 11.50
N LYS A 155 -9.67 21.16 10.75
CA LYS A 155 -8.93 22.35 10.28
C LYS A 155 -9.81 23.25 9.41
N ALA A 156 -10.47 22.66 8.41
CA ALA A 156 -11.39 23.39 7.54
C ALA A 156 -12.52 24.08 8.33
N ALA A 157 -13.15 23.34 9.25
CA ALA A 157 -14.22 23.88 10.08
C ALA A 157 -13.77 25.06 10.97
N LYS A 158 -12.57 24.97 11.58
CA LYS A 158 -12.01 26.06 12.38
C LYS A 158 -11.73 27.28 11.53
N ALA A 159 -11.07 27.11 10.38
CA ALA A 159 -10.77 28.21 9.47
C ALA A 159 -12.05 28.92 8.97
N ILE A 160 -13.06 28.16 8.58
CA ILE A 160 -14.36 28.71 8.18
C ILE A 160 -14.98 29.51 9.33
N ASN A 161 -14.99 28.96 10.56
CA ASN A 161 -15.56 29.65 11.71
C ASN A 161 -14.86 30.98 12.01
N GLU A 162 -13.52 31.03 11.92
CA GLU A 162 -12.75 32.25 12.11
C GLU A 162 -13.13 33.37 11.11
N VAL A 163 -13.39 33.00 9.85
CA VAL A 163 -13.81 33.96 8.81
C VAL A 163 -15.22 34.53 9.08
N TYR A 164 -16.13 33.71 9.62
CA TYR A 164 -17.54 34.11 9.79
C TYR A 164 -17.88 34.66 11.19
N THR A 165 -16.99 34.51 12.18
CA THR A 165 -17.22 34.98 13.57
C THR A 165 -16.30 36.11 13.99
N GLY A 166 -15.28 36.47 13.20
CA GLY A 166 -14.40 37.61 13.38
C GLY A 166 -14.92 38.80 12.64
#